data_1fd974e889a36341af12526507d1a3da
#
_entry.id   1fd974e889a36341af12526507d1a3da
#
_cell.length_a   1.000
_cell.length_b   1.000
_cell.length_c   1.000
_cell.angle_alpha   90.00
_cell.angle_beta   90.00
_cell.angle_gamma   90.00
#
_symmetry.space_group_name_H-M   'P 1'
#
loop_
_entity.id
_entity.type
_entity.pdbx_description
1 polymer ?
#
loop_
_entity_poly.entity_id
_entity_poly.type
_entity_poly.pdbx_seq_one_letter_code
_entity_poly.pdbx_strand_id
1 'polypeptide(L)'
;MPTIMETIAADPSLKTLKKALDIVAGVRKRLESSGTLTFFAPNDDAFARLNVDQVLGDSAKLADILNYHLVGEKHYKEEMDVKNLDALVTELGKSLSIYLDENEIMIDNAHLVTTDIECSNGVIHIIDNVFLPQHSGWYETLA
;
A
#
# COMPACT_ATOMS: atom_id res chain seq x y z
N MET A 1 -9.59 -16.07 -10.73
CA MET A 1 -9.20 -14.70 -10.34
C MET A 1 -7.85 -14.75 -9.62
N PRO A 2 -6.87 -13.96 -10.01
CA PRO A 2 -5.56 -14.00 -9.37
C PRO A 2 -5.59 -13.45 -7.94
N THR A 3 -4.60 -13.84 -7.15
CA THR A 3 -4.40 -13.25 -5.83
C THR A 3 -3.84 -11.83 -5.97
N ILE A 4 -3.80 -11.10 -4.84
CA ILE A 4 -3.16 -9.77 -4.81
C ILE A 4 -1.71 -9.89 -5.28
N MET A 5 -0.97 -10.88 -4.78
CA MET A 5 0.44 -11.06 -5.13
C MET A 5 0.61 -11.37 -6.63
N GLU A 6 -0.23 -12.23 -7.17
CA GLU A 6 -0.16 -12.56 -8.61
C GLU A 6 -0.46 -11.35 -9.48
N THR A 7 -1.41 -10.51 -9.07
CA THR A 7 -1.77 -9.28 -9.78
C THR A 7 -0.60 -8.29 -9.77
N ILE A 8 0.05 -8.13 -8.62
CA ILE A 8 1.23 -7.25 -8.51
C ILE A 8 2.36 -7.76 -9.40
N ALA A 9 2.61 -9.06 -9.40
CA ALA A 9 3.69 -9.65 -10.19
C ALA A 9 3.50 -9.47 -11.70
N ALA A 10 2.25 -9.38 -12.14
CA ALA A 10 1.90 -9.22 -13.55
C ALA A 10 1.84 -7.77 -14.01
N ASP A 11 1.83 -6.81 -13.11
CA ASP A 11 1.66 -5.39 -13.44
C ASP A 11 3.02 -4.72 -13.70
N PRO A 12 3.25 -4.20 -14.94
CA PRO A 12 4.54 -3.59 -15.28
C PRO A 12 4.80 -2.27 -14.53
N SER A 13 3.80 -1.64 -13.93
CA SER A 13 3.98 -0.42 -13.16
C SER A 13 4.32 -0.66 -11.68
N LEU A 14 4.35 -1.93 -11.25
CA LEU A 14 4.57 -2.33 -9.86
C LEU A 14 5.85 -3.15 -9.68
N LYS A 15 6.86 -2.93 -10.51
CA LYS A 15 8.10 -3.72 -10.46
C LYS A 15 8.88 -3.53 -9.17
N THR A 16 8.98 -2.30 -8.68
CA THR A 16 9.70 -2.01 -7.44
C THR A 16 8.99 -2.61 -6.25
N LEU A 17 7.66 -2.51 -6.23
CA LEU A 17 6.84 -3.13 -5.18
C LEU A 17 7.06 -4.65 -5.15
N LYS A 18 7.11 -5.29 -6.32
CA LYS A 18 7.38 -6.73 -6.37
C LYS A 18 8.73 -7.08 -5.76
N LYS A 19 9.77 -6.28 -6.06
CA LYS A 19 11.09 -6.48 -5.45
C LYS A 19 11.02 -6.36 -3.93
N ALA A 20 10.29 -5.37 -3.43
CA ALA A 20 10.12 -5.17 -2.00
C ALA A 20 9.44 -6.38 -1.35
N LEU A 21 8.39 -6.90 -1.98
CA LEU A 21 7.66 -8.06 -1.49
C LEU A 21 8.50 -9.34 -1.54
N ASP A 22 9.39 -9.46 -2.51
CA ASP A 22 10.32 -10.60 -2.57
C ASP A 22 11.31 -10.57 -1.40
N ILE A 23 11.63 -9.39 -0.89
CA ILE A 23 12.53 -9.23 0.27
C ILE A 23 11.79 -9.54 1.58
N VAL A 24 10.52 -9.14 1.70
CA VAL A 24 9.73 -9.31 2.92
C VAL A 24 8.75 -10.46 2.73
N ALA A 25 9.23 -11.68 2.97
CA ALA A 25 8.45 -12.90 2.73
C ALA A 25 7.17 -12.96 3.58
N GLY A 26 7.17 -12.40 4.79
CA GLY A 26 6.00 -12.40 5.66
C GLY A 26 4.81 -11.65 5.07
N VAL A 27 5.06 -10.47 4.52
CA VAL A 27 4.01 -9.67 3.87
C VAL A 27 3.57 -10.35 2.57
N ARG A 28 4.53 -10.86 1.79
CA ARG A 28 4.23 -11.59 0.56
C ARG A 28 3.29 -12.76 0.82
N LYS A 29 3.56 -13.55 1.84
CA LYS A 29 2.70 -14.69 2.21
C LYS A 29 1.30 -14.23 2.58
N ARG A 30 1.19 -13.10 3.27
CA ARG A 30 -0.10 -12.52 3.63
C ARG A 30 -0.90 -12.18 2.37
N LEU A 31 -0.25 -11.63 1.34
CA LEU A 31 -0.89 -11.28 0.08
C LEU A 31 -1.20 -12.48 -0.81
N GLU A 32 -0.64 -13.64 -0.51
CA GLU A 32 -0.93 -14.89 -1.20
C GLU A 32 -2.00 -15.71 -0.49
N SER A 33 -2.30 -15.40 0.77
CA SER A 33 -3.26 -16.16 1.57
C SER A 33 -4.70 -15.81 1.24
N SER A 34 -5.63 -16.68 1.60
CA SER A 34 -7.05 -16.39 1.47
C SER A 34 -7.49 -15.29 2.45
N GLY A 35 -8.53 -14.55 2.10
CA GLY A 35 -9.03 -13.49 2.96
C GLY A 35 -9.73 -12.39 2.18
N THR A 36 -9.95 -11.26 2.85
CA THR A 36 -10.60 -10.07 2.29
C THR A 36 -9.73 -8.86 2.60
N LEU A 37 -8.62 -8.73 1.88
CA LEU A 37 -7.62 -7.71 2.13
C LEU A 37 -7.81 -6.49 1.22
N THR A 38 -7.33 -5.32 1.68
CA THR A 38 -7.13 -4.16 0.83
C THR A 38 -5.65 -3.84 0.84
N PHE A 39 -5.05 -3.71 -0.34
CA PHE A 39 -3.65 -3.35 -0.45
C PHE A 39 -3.50 -2.09 -1.30
N PHE A 40 -2.88 -1.08 -0.71
CA PHE A 40 -2.54 0.15 -1.43
C PHE A 40 -1.17 -0.06 -2.05
N ALA A 41 -1.13 -0.20 -3.38
CA ALA A 41 0.09 -0.59 -4.10
C ALA A 41 0.79 0.65 -4.67
N PRO A 42 1.92 1.09 -4.07
CA PRO A 42 2.70 2.19 -4.64
C PRO A 42 3.28 1.77 -5.98
N ASN A 43 3.10 2.59 -7.00
CA ASN A 43 3.67 2.31 -8.31
C ASN A 43 5.16 2.65 -8.36
N ASP A 44 5.82 2.38 -9.50
CA ASP A 44 7.25 2.65 -9.64
C ASP A 44 7.58 4.14 -9.47
N ASP A 45 6.70 5.02 -9.93
CA ASP A 45 6.88 6.47 -9.74
C ASP A 45 6.84 6.86 -8.26
N ALA A 46 6.01 6.20 -7.47
CA ALA A 46 5.94 6.43 -6.03
C ALA A 46 7.28 6.09 -5.36
N PHE A 47 7.83 4.93 -5.69
CA PHE A 47 9.12 4.52 -5.13
C PHE A 47 10.29 5.38 -5.63
N ALA A 48 10.18 5.93 -6.84
CA ALA A 48 11.23 6.79 -7.40
C ALA A 48 11.43 8.08 -6.60
N ARG A 49 10.45 8.47 -5.78
CA ARG A 49 10.54 9.64 -4.92
C ARG A 49 11.29 9.37 -3.62
N LEU A 50 11.67 8.13 -3.37
CA LEU A 50 12.40 7.71 -2.18
C LEU A 50 13.83 7.31 -2.54
N ASN A 51 14.68 7.21 -1.52
CA ASN A 51 15.96 6.52 -1.69
C ASN A 51 15.69 5.01 -1.64
N VAL A 52 15.40 4.43 -2.80
CA VAL A 52 14.94 3.04 -2.91
C VAL A 52 15.98 2.07 -2.37
N ASP A 53 17.26 2.28 -2.68
CA ASP A 53 18.33 1.39 -2.22
C ASP A 53 18.40 1.34 -0.69
N GLN A 54 18.22 2.48 -0.04
CA GLN A 54 18.23 2.55 1.42
C GLN A 54 17.00 1.82 2.00
N VAL A 55 15.84 2.03 1.40
CA VAL A 55 14.59 1.40 1.84
C VAL A 55 14.67 -0.11 1.67
N LEU A 56 15.09 -0.59 0.49
CA LEU A 56 15.18 -2.02 0.22
C LEU A 56 16.31 -2.70 0.98
N GLY A 57 17.31 -1.94 1.44
CA GLY A 57 18.44 -2.46 2.19
C GLY A 57 18.15 -2.75 3.67
N ASP A 58 16.99 -2.30 4.18
CA ASP A 58 16.60 -2.53 5.58
C ASP A 58 15.27 -3.29 5.60
N SER A 59 15.35 -4.60 5.72
CA SER A 59 14.15 -5.46 5.63
C SER A 59 13.15 -5.22 6.77
N ALA A 60 13.62 -4.84 7.96
CA ALA A 60 12.73 -4.56 9.08
C ALA A 60 11.90 -3.30 8.84
N LYS A 61 12.53 -2.23 8.38
CA LYS A 61 11.83 -1.00 8.03
C LYS A 61 10.91 -1.20 6.82
N LEU A 62 11.37 -1.98 5.84
CA LEU A 62 10.58 -2.29 4.67
C LEU A 62 9.32 -3.05 5.04
N ALA A 63 9.42 -4.01 5.98
CA ALA A 63 8.25 -4.74 6.46
C ALA A 63 7.23 -3.80 7.10
N ASP A 64 7.69 -2.84 7.91
CA ASP A 64 6.80 -1.85 8.53
C ASP A 64 6.12 -0.99 7.47
N ILE A 65 6.86 -0.54 6.46
CA ILE A 65 6.29 0.25 5.36
C ILE A 65 5.22 -0.56 4.63
N LEU A 66 5.51 -1.79 4.27
CA LEU A 66 4.55 -2.63 3.53
C LEU A 66 3.31 -2.94 4.35
N ASN A 67 3.47 -3.22 5.65
CA ASN A 67 2.33 -3.44 6.54
C ASN A 67 1.48 -2.18 6.70
N TYR A 68 2.07 -1.01 6.53
CA TYR A 68 1.34 0.26 6.57
C TYR A 68 0.48 0.46 5.31
N HIS A 69 0.68 -0.33 4.27
CA HIS A 69 -0.12 -0.31 3.05
C HIS A 69 -1.20 -1.39 3.02
N LEU A 70 -1.25 -2.25 4.03
CA LEU A 70 -2.12 -3.41 4.06
C LEU A 70 -3.21 -3.25 5.12
N VAL A 71 -4.46 -3.39 4.70
CA VAL A 71 -5.63 -3.34 5.58
C VAL A 71 -6.32 -4.71 5.56
N GLY A 72 -6.67 -5.22 6.73
CA GLY A 72 -7.23 -6.56 6.89
C GLY A 72 -8.69 -6.70 6.47
N GLU A 73 -9.32 -5.65 5.96
CA GLU A 73 -10.69 -5.64 5.48
C GLU A 73 -10.73 -5.15 4.04
N LYS A 74 -11.77 -5.56 3.30
CA LYS A 74 -11.91 -5.17 1.90
C LYS A 74 -12.66 -3.84 1.80
N HIS A 75 -12.02 -2.83 1.22
CA HIS A 75 -12.59 -1.50 1.03
C HIS A 75 -12.48 -1.05 -0.42
N TYR A 76 -13.62 -0.81 -1.05
CA TYR A 76 -13.67 -0.24 -2.39
C TYR A 76 -13.62 1.28 -2.32
N LYS A 77 -13.26 1.92 -3.43
CA LYS A 77 -13.20 3.37 -3.52
C LYS A 77 -14.53 4.02 -3.12
N GLU A 78 -15.64 3.43 -3.53
CA GLU A 78 -16.97 3.96 -3.21
C GLU A 78 -17.19 4.09 -1.71
N GLU A 79 -16.74 3.12 -0.91
CA GLU A 79 -16.87 3.19 0.54
C GLU A 79 -16.09 4.36 1.11
N MET A 80 -14.90 4.62 0.59
CA MET A 80 -14.05 5.71 1.05
C MET A 80 -14.60 7.08 0.65
N ASP A 81 -15.41 7.13 -0.41
CA ASP A 81 -15.98 8.35 -0.95
C ASP A 81 -17.31 8.74 -0.28
N VAL A 82 -18.23 7.77 -0.14
CA VAL A 82 -19.61 8.06 0.26
C VAL A 82 -19.95 7.72 1.71
N LYS A 83 -19.16 6.89 2.39
CA LYS A 83 -19.45 6.48 3.76
C LYS A 83 -18.73 7.28 4.83
N ASN A 84 -18.09 8.38 4.45
CA ASN A 84 -17.36 9.26 5.36
C ASN A 84 -16.32 8.52 6.21
N LEU A 85 -15.67 7.53 5.62
CA LEU A 85 -14.52 6.92 6.26
C LEU A 85 -13.40 7.95 6.29
N ASP A 86 -12.89 8.26 7.47
CA ASP A 86 -11.82 9.23 7.63
C ASP A 86 -10.49 8.58 8.01
N ALA A 87 -10.49 7.29 8.27
CA ALA A 87 -9.27 6.56 8.59
C ALA A 87 -9.44 5.06 8.38
N LEU A 88 -8.34 4.38 8.06
CA LEU A 88 -8.26 2.92 7.98
C LEU A 88 -7.11 2.46 8.84
N VAL A 89 -7.35 1.45 9.69
CA VAL A 89 -6.29 0.87 10.52
C VAL A 89 -5.56 -0.19 9.70
N THR A 90 -4.24 -0.04 9.59
CA THR A 90 -3.40 -0.96 8.82
C THR A 90 -2.90 -2.12 9.66
N GLU A 91 -2.28 -3.11 9.01
CA GLU A 91 -1.65 -4.25 9.69
C GLU A 91 -0.46 -3.83 10.55
N LEU A 92 0.11 -2.63 10.31
CA LEU A 92 1.13 -2.08 11.19
C LEU A 92 0.55 -1.59 12.52
N GLY A 93 -0.79 -1.41 12.58
CA GLY A 93 -1.46 -0.88 13.77
C GLY A 93 -1.62 0.63 13.78
N LYS A 94 -1.10 1.30 12.77
CA LYS A 94 -1.25 2.75 12.59
C LYS A 94 -2.30 3.03 11.53
N SER A 95 -2.99 4.16 11.65
CA SER A 95 -4.08 4.52 10.75
C SER A 95 -3.60 5.34 9.55
N LEU A 96 -4.24 5.11 8.41
CA LEU A 96 -4.12 5.96 7.23
C LEU A 96 -5.27 6.96 7.25
N SER A 97 -4.98 8.23 6.98
CA SER A 97 -6.01 9.27 6.89
C SER A 97 -6.63 9.27 5.51
N ILE A 98 -7.96 9.40 5.47
CA ILE A 98 -8.70 9.53 4.21
C ILE A 98 -9.35 10.92 4.23
N TYR A 99 -9.16 11.70 3.18
CA TYR A 99 -9.75 13.03 3.08
C TYR A 99 -9.91 13.42 1.62
N LEU A 100 -10.65 14.50 1.39
CA LEU A 100 -10.86 15.06 0.05
C LEU A 100 -9.97 16.28 -0.13
N ASP A 101 -9.29 16.34 -1.28
CA ASP A 101 -8.52 17.48 -1.72
C ASP A 101 -8.99 17.84 -3.13
N GLU A 102 -9.63 18.99 -3.27
CA GLU A 102 -10.22 19.44 -4.55
C GLU A 102 -11.12 18.37 -5.18
N ASN A 103 -11.94 17.72 -4.35
CA ASN A 103 -12.88 16.65 -4.74
C ASN A 103 -12.21 15.32 -5.13
N GLU A 104 -10.92 15.18 -4.90
CA GLU A 104 -10.21 13.90 -5.09
C GLU A 104 -9.94 13.24 -3.75
N ILE A 105 -10.06 11.91 -3.71
CA ILE A 105 -9.75 11.15 -2.51
C ILE A 105 -8.25 11.09 -2.33
N MET A 106 -7.79 11.53 -1.16
CA MET A 106 -6.41 11.38 -0.73
C MET A 106 -6.32 10.34 0.38
N ILE A 107 -5.34 9.47 0.29
CA ILE A 107 -4.99 8.54 1.36
C ILE A 107 -3.62 8.95 1.85
N ASP A 108 -3.54 9.51 3.07
CA ASP A 108 -2.33 10.12 3.60
C ASP A 108 -1.75 11.14 2.61
N ASN A 109 -0.59 10.87 2.04
CA ASN A 109 0.10 11.76 1.09
C ASN A 109 -0.05 11.31 -0.37
N ALA A 110 -0.96 10.38 -0.65
CA ALA A 110 -1.05 9.76 -1.97
C ALA A 110 -2.41 9.97 -2.63
N HIS A 111 -2.40 10.09 -3.95
CA HIS A 111 -3.60 10.02 -4.79
C HIS A 111 -3.84 8.58 -5.23
N LEU A 112 -5.11 8.24 -5.48
CA LEU A 112 -5.48 6.96 -6.07
C LEU A 112 -5.31 7.07 -7.59
N VAL A 113 -4.46 6.21 -8.14
CA VAL A 113 -4.17 6.18 -9.59
C VAL A 113 -5.14 5.24 -10.31
N THR A 114 -5.24 4.01 -9.82
CA THR A 114 -6.16 2.99 -10.33
C THR A 114 -6.81 2.33 -9.12
N THR A 115 -8.12 2.15 -9.17
CA THR A 115 -8.88 1.67 -8.01
C THR A 115 -9.64 0.41 -8.32
N ASP A 116 -10.03 -0.31 -7.25
CA ASP A 116 -10.94 -1.45 -7.32
C ASP A 116 -10.47 -2.57 -8.23
N ILE A 117 -9.17 -2.89 -8.17
CA ILE A 117 -8.63 -4.04 -8.89
C ILE A 117 -8.97 -5.29 -8.09
N GLU A 118 -9.95 -6.04 -8.58
CA GLU A 118 -10.45 -7.24 -7.89
C GLU A 118 -9.45 -8.39 -7.94
N CYS A 119 -9.24 -8.99 -6.77
CA CYS A 119 -8.41 -10.18 -6.62
C CYS A 119 -9.16 -11.24 -5.82
N SER A 120 -8.70 -12.48 -5.89
CA SER A 120 -9.38 -13.58 -5.18
C SER A 120 -9.37 -13.41 -3.67
N ASN A 121 -8.38 -12.71 -3.12
CA ASN A 121 -8.23 -12.51 -1.68
C ASN A 121 -8.33 -11.05 -1.25
N GLY A 122 -8.85 -10.16 -2.11
CA GLY A 122 -9.04 -8.77 -1.75
C GLY A 122 -9.12 -7.82 -2.92
N VAL A 123 -8.71 -6.60 -2.71
CA VAL A 123 -8.75 -5.53 -3.71
C VAL A 123 -7.45 -4.73 -3.63
N ILE A 124 -6.99 -4.25 -4.80
CA ILE A 124 -5.81 -3.38 -4.89
C ILE A 124 -6.25 -2.00 -5.35
N HIS A 125 -5.67 -0.97 -4.72
CA HIS A 125 -5.73 0.40 -5.21
C HIS A 125 -4.29 0.86 -5.45
N ILE A 126 -3.99 1.26 -6.69
CA ILE A 126 -2.65 1.75 -7.02
C ILE A 126 -2.54 3.22 -6.63
N ILE A 127 -1.47 3.57 -5.95
CA ILE A 127 -1.23 4.92 -5.43
C ILE A 127 0.08 5.49 -5.98
N ASP A 128 0.21 6.82 -5.92
CA ASP A 128 1.34 7.55 -6.49
C ASP A 128 2.39 7.99 -5.47
N ASN A 129 2.25 7.64 -4.21
CA ASN A 129 3.23 7.87 -3.16
C ASN A 129 3.30 6.68 -2.24
N VAL A 130 4.47 6.50 -1.60
CA VAL A 130 4.63 5.47 -0.57
C VAL A 130 4.22 6.07 0.77
N PHE A 131 3.40 5.34 1.53
CA PHE A 131 3.04 5.75 2.89
C PHE A 131 4.23 5.48 3.81
N LEU A 132 4.65 6.48 4.57
CA LEU A 132 5.76 6.33 5.52
C LEU A 132 5.24 6.50 6.94
N PRO A 133 5.49 5.54 7.84
CA PRO A 133 5.03 5.65 9.23
C PRO A 133 5.75 6.79 9.94
N GLN A 134 5.10 7.92 10.09
CA GLN A 134 5.69 9.16 10.59
C GLN A 134 6.18 9.07 12.04
N HIS A 135 5.64 8.14 12.80
CA HIS A 135 5.98 8.01 14.22
C HIS A 135 7.10 7.02 14.51
N SER A 136 7.70 6.44 13.48
CA SER A 136 8.76 5.45 13.64
C SER A 136 10.13 6.06 13.94
N GLY A 137 10.29 7.36 13.70
CA GLY A 137 11.55 8.07 13.91
C GLY A 137 12.50 8.03 12.73
N TRP A 138 12.45 6.99 11.91
CA TRP A 138 13.35 6.88 10.77
C TRP A 138 12.83 7.58 9.51
N TYR A 139 11.60 8.04 9.54
CA TYR A 139 11.00 8.81 8.45
C TYR A 139 11.88 10.00 8.04
N GLU A 140 12.39 10.72 9.03
CA GLU A 140 13.22 11.90 8.80
C GLU A 140 14.55 11.58 8.10
N THR A 141 15.06 10.36 8.29
CA THR A 141 16.30 9.94 7.64
C THR A 141 16.10 9.56 6.18
N LEU A 142 14.86 9.30 5.77
CA LEU A 142 14.52 9.00 4.38
C LEU A 142 14.15 10.26 3.59
N ALA A 143 13.72 11.27 4.29
CA ALA A 143 13.36 12.55 3.68
C ALA A 143 14.63 13.37 3.29
#